data_3f94e2bd1c97a2a967b45360c148f4b0
#
_entry.id   3f94e2bd1c97a2a967b45360c148f4b0
#
_cell.length_a   1.000
_cell.length_b   1.000
_cell.length_c   1.000
_cell.angle_alpha   90.00
_cell.angle_beta   90.00
_cell.angle_gamma   90.00
#
_symmetry.space_group_name_H-M   'P 1'
#
loop_
_entity.id
_entity.type
_entity.pdbx_description
1 polymer ?
#
loop_
_entity_poly.entity_id
_entity_poly.type
_entity_poly.pdbx_seq_one_letter_code
_entity_poly.pdbx_strand_id
1 'polypeptide(L)'
;MAIEGIQTLEIIEAMENFIDSIRPPENIRNQVDLSYKIEEQSVIIFEIRPKWNKPAEKMESNIAKSTFVKLKNEWKVFWFRSDLKWHTYTPKPSVKTLKDFLTLVKDDKHSCFWG
;
A
#
# COMPACT_ATOMS: atom_id res chain seq x y z
N MET A 1 -17.87 -3.90 -6.01
CA MET A 1 -17.61 -5.25 -6.50
C MET A 1 -16.14 -5.59 -6.34
N ALA A 2 -15.87 -6.77 -5.83
CA ALA A 2 -14.49 -7.19 -5.60
C ALA A 2 -13.74 -7.44 -6.92
N ILE A 3 -12.42 -7.43 -6.84
CA ILE A 3 -11.53 -7.76 -7.95
C ILE A 3 -11.77 -9.23 -8.34
N GLU A 4 -11.83 -9.52 -9.62
CA GLU A 4 -12.13 -10.86 -10.11
C GLU A 4 -10.99 -11.86 -9.87
N GLY A 5 -11.32 -13.17 -9.85
CA GLY A 5 -10.42 -14.24 -9.41
C GLY A 5 -9.03 -14.27 -10.04
N ILE A 6 -8.92 -14.27 -11.37
CA ILE A 6 -7.61 -14.30 -12.04
C ILE A 6 -6.83 -13.03 -11.75
N GLN A 7 -7.49 -11.88 -11.82
CA GLN A 7 -6.89 -10.59 -11.50
C GLN A 7 -6.45 -10.55 -10.04
N THR A 8 -7.21 -11.16 -9.14
CA THR A 8 -6.84 -11.25 -7.72
C THR A 8 -5.52 -12.00 -7.54
N LEU A 9 -5.34 -13.13 -8.24
CA LEU A 9 -4.09 -13.91 -8.16
C LEU A 9 -2.89 -13.08 -8.66
N GLU A 10 -3.06 -12.37 -9.77
CA GLU A 10 -2.01 -11.50 -10.30
C GLU A 10 -1.66 -10.37 -9.33
N ILE A 11 -2.67 -9.78 -8.69
CA ILE A 11 -2.47 -8.74 -7.68
C ILE A 11 -1.74 -9.29 -6.47
N ILE A 12 -2.14 -10.45 -5.96
CA ILE A 12 -1.47 -11.07 -4.82
C ILE A 12 0.00 -11.31 -5.13
N GLU A 13 0.31 -11.87 -6.30
CA GLU A 13 1.69 -12.12 -6.71
C GLU A 13 2.50 -10.83 -6.78
N ALA A 14 1.94 -9.80 -7.41
CA ALA A 14 2.61 -8.50 -7.52
C ALA A 14 2.86 -7.88 -6.14
N MET A 15 1.87 -7.93 -5.26
CA MET A 15 1.98 -7.36 -3.91
C MET A 15 2.98 -8.14 -3.05
N GLU A 16 2.96 -9.49 -3.11
CA GLU A 16 3.92 -10.31 -2.36
C GLU A 16 5.35 -10.01 -2.79
N ASN A 17 5.58 -9.94 -4.10
CA ASN A 17 6.91 -9.63 -4.64
C ASN A 17 7.35 -8.22 -4.25
N PHE A 18 6.46 -7.25 -4.30
CA PHE A 18 6.77 -5.87 -3.92
C PHE A 18 7.14 -5.77 -2.44
N ILE A 19 6.32 -6.34 -1.57
CA ILE A 19 6.57 -6.31 -0.12
C ILE A 19 7.91 -7.00 0.19
N ASP A 20 8.19 -8.16 -0.39
CA ASP A 20 9.46 -8.85 -0.19
C ASP A 20 10.65 -7.98 -0.58
N SER A 21 10.50 -7.15 -1.64
CA SER A 21 11.58 -6.30 -2.13
C SER A 21 11.89 -5.11 -1.21
N ILE A 22 10.92 -4.67 -0.40
CA ILE A 22 11.07 -3.48 0.45
C ILE A 22 10.97 -3.79 1.94
N ARG A 23 10.66 -5.03 2.30
CA ARG A 23 10.46 -5.43 3.68
C ARG A 23 11.74 -5.29 4.49
N PRO A 24 11.68 -4.79 5.73
CA PRO A 24 12.87 -4.68 6.57
C PRO A 24 13.53 -6.04 6.83
N PRO A 25 14.83 -6.06 7.18
CA PRO A 25 15.50 -7.31 7.55
C PRO A 25 14.78 -8.01 8.70
N GLU A 26 14.82 -9.34 8.69
CA GLU A 26 14.08 -10.16 9.65
C GLU A 26 14.35 -9.79 11.12
N ASN A 27 15.58 -9.42 11.43
CA ASN A 27 15.98 -9.08 12.80
C ASN A 27 15.35 -7.80 13.34
N ILE A 28 14.74 -6.95 12.50
CA ILE A 28 14.08 -5.73 12.95
C ILE A 28 12.58 -5.72 12.69
N ARG A 29 12.01 -6.80 12.15
CA ARG A 29 10.58 -6.87 11.83
C ARG A 29 9.65 -6.78 13.04
N ASN A 30 10.14 -7.10 14.23
CA ASN A 30 9.38 -6.91 15.46
C ASN A 30 9.26 -5.44 15.87
N GLN A 31 10.10 -4.57 15.32
CA GLN A 31 10.09 -3.12 15.57
C GLN A 31 9.35 -2.38 14.44
N VAL A 32 9.52 -2.84 13.21
CA VAL A 32 8.83 -2.29 12.05
C VAL A 32 8.76 -3.36 10.96
N ASP A 33 7.58 -3.58 10.44
CA ASP A 33 7.37 -4.48 9.32
C ASP A 33 6.45 -3.80 8.31
N LEU A 34 6.39 -4.36 7.11
CA LEU A 34 5.53 -3.89 6.03
C LEU A 34 4.67 -5.04 5.55
N SER A 35 3.43 -4.73 5.21
CA SER A 35 2.50 -5.69 4.66
C SER A 35 1.48 -5.00 3.77
N TYR A 36 0.57 -5.76 3.24
CA TYR A 36 -0.51 -5.25 2.40
C TYR A 36 -1.79 -6.01 2.69
N LYS A 37 -2.89 -5.43 2.26
CA LYS A 37 -4.19 -6.11 2.27
C LYS A 37 -4.99 -5.71 1.04
N ILE A 38 -5.93 -6.56 0.68
CA ILE A 38 -6.86 -6.30 -0.43
C ILE A 38 -8.24 -6.13 0.19
N GLU A 39 -8.85 -4.97 -0.06
CA GLU A 39 -10.21 -4.68 0.39
C GLU A 39 -11.03 -4.28 -0.81
N GLU A 40 -12.00 -5.13 -1.20
CA GLU A 40 -12.83 -4.91 -2.38
C GLU A 40 -11.98 -4.69 -3.63
N GLN A 41 -11.97 -3.48 -4.19
CA GLN A 41 -11.21 -3.15 -5.40
C GLN A 41 -9.92 -2.40 -5.10
N SER A 42 -9.48 -2.40 -3.83
CA SER A 42 -8.32 -1.64 -3.41
C SER A 42 -7.22 -2.53 -2.86
N VAL A 43 -5.98 -2.11 -3.09
CA VAL A 43 -4.81 -2.64 -2.39
C VAL A 43 -4.30 -1.57 -1.45
N ILE A 44 -3.94 -1.96 -0.23
CA ILE A 44 -3.49 -1.04 0.81
C ILE A 44 -2.16 -1.54 1.35
N ILE A 45 -1.15 -0.67 1.35
CA ILE A 45 0.17 -0.94 1.93
C ILE A 45 0.20 -0.27 3.30
N PHE A 46 0.66 -0.98 4.31
CA PHE A 46 0.72 -0.45 5.67
C PHE A 46 1.96 -0.93 6.41
N GLU A 47 2.36 -0.13 7.41
CA GLU A 47 3.42 -0.50 8.36
C GLU A 47 2.81 -1.17 9.58
N ILE A 48 3.57 -2.07 10.20
CA ILE A 48 3.20 -2.71 11.45
C ILE A 48 4.27 -2.32 12.46
N ARG A 49 3.86 -1.67 13.57
CA ARG A 49 4.77 -1.25 14.64
C ARG A 49 4.18 -1.58 16.00
N PRO A 50 5.02 -1.78 17.03
CA PRO A 50 4.53 -1.86 18.41
C PRO A 50 3.87 -0.55 18.81
N LYS A 51 2.83 -0.62 19.64
CA LYS A 51 2.24 0.60 20.22
C LYS A 51 3.25 1.18 21.23
N TRP A 52 3.38 2.51 21.21
CA TRP A 52 4.35 3.20 22.10
C TRP A 52 4.04 2.97 23.58
N ASN A 53 2.75 2.84 23.94
CA ASN A 53 2.31 2.66 25.33
C ASN A 53 2.05 1.20 25.72
N LYS A 54 2.04 0.28 24.74
CA LYS A 54 1.83 -1.16 24.95
C LYS A 54 2.65 -1.94 23.90
N PRO A 55 3.97 -2.05 24.10
CA PRO A 55 4.84 -2.66 23.07
C PRO A 55 4.50 -4.11 22.69
N ALA A 56 3.78 -4.84 23.55
CA ALA A 56 3.35 -6.19 23.24
C ALA A 56 2.21 -6.21 22.20
N GLU A 57 1.53 -5.09 22.00
CA GLU A 57 0.50 -4.95 21.00
C GLU A 57 1.05 -4.28 19.76
N LYS A 58 0.56 -4.66 18.58
CA LYS A 58 0.95 -4.08 17.29
C LYS A 58 -0.13 -3.14 16.80
N MET A 59 0.29 -2.13 16.04
CA MET A 59 -0.62 -1.23 15.33
C MET A 59 -0.26 -1.17 13.86
N GLU A 60 -1.26 -0.95 13.02
CA GLU A 60 -1.08 -0.75 11.59
C GLU A 60 -1.17 0.74 11.27
N SER A 61 -0.24 1.22 10.43
CA SER A 61 -0.25 2.60 9.94
C SER A 61 -0.32 2.57 8.43
N ASN A 62 -1.38 3.13 7.86
CA ASN A 62 -1.59 3.14 6.43
C ASN A 62 -0.57 4.01 5.71
N ILE A 63 -0.06 3.53 4.58
CA ILE A 63 0.96 4.21 3.78
C ILE A 63 0.40 4.63 2.42
N ALA A 64 -0.13 3.69 1.65
CA ALA A 64 -0.58 3.94 0.30
C ALA A 64 -1.77 3.04 -0.04
N LYS A 65 -2.63 3.54 -0.91
CA LYS A 65 -3.77 2.77 -1.39
C LYS A 65 -3.94 3.01 -2.88
N SER A 66 -4.32 1.96 -3.60
CA SER A 66 -4.75 2.09 -4.98
C SER A 66 -6.05 1.35 -5.19
N THR A 67 -6.98 2.00 -5.89
CA THR A 67 -8.32 1.46 -6.16
C THR A 67 -8.51 1.26 -7.66
N PHE A 68 -8.85 0.05 -8.06
CA PHE A 68 -9.10 -0.26 -9.45
C PHE A 68 -10.45 0.26 -9.89
N VAL A 69 -10.45 1.04 -10.98
CA VAL A 69 -11.66 1.59 -11.58
C VAL A 69 -11.93 0.82 -12.88
N LYS A 70 -12.84 -0.13 -12.82
CA LYS A 70 -13.10 -1.07 -13.91
C LYS A 70 -13.51 -0.36 -15.21
N LEU A 71 -14.37 0.65 -15.12
CA LEU A 71 -14.86 1.37 -16.29
C LEU A 71 -13.74 2.08 -17.06
N LYS A 72 -12.72 2.53 -16.37
CA LYS A 72 -11.58 3.25 -16.98
C LYS A 72 -10.36 2.36 -17.17
N ASN A 73 -10.41 1.15 -16.65
CA ASN A 73 -9.29 0.22 -16.65
C ASN A 73 -8.02 0.87 -16.14
N GLU A 74 -8.12 1.53 -15.00
CA GLU A 74 -7.00 2.23 -14.38
C GLU A 74 -7.08 2.16 -12.87
N TRP A 75 -5.99 2.54 -12.20
CA TRP A 75 -5.84 2.51 -10.75
C TRP A 75 -5.74 3.92 -10.21
N LYS A 76 -6.65 4.31 -9.32
CA LYS A 76 -6.56 5.58 -8.60
C LYS A 76 -5.55 5.46 -7.48
N VAL A 77 -4.78 6.53 -7.23
CA VAL A 77 -3.69 6.53 -6.25
C VAL A 77 -4.05 7.45 -5.08
N PHE A 78 -3.88 6.93 -3.87
CA PHE A 78 -4.16 7.65 -2.64
C PHE A 78 -2.98 7.52 -1.67
N TRP A 79 -2.80 8.54 -0.83
CA TRP A 79 -1.85 8.52 0.26
C TRP A 79 -2.54 8.90 1.57
N PHE A 80 -1.99 8.44 2.68
CA PHE A 80 -2.56 8.64 4.00
C PHE A 80 -1.89 9.82 4.67
N ARG A 81 -2.69 10.81 5.12
CA ARG A 81 -2.16 12.03 5.69
C ARG A 81 -2.31 12.04 7.22
N SER A 82 -1.68 13.03 7.85
CA SER A 82 -1.68 13.18 9.29
C SER A 82 -3.07 13.39 9.90
N ASP A 83 -4.07 13.75 9.09
CA ASP A 83 -5.47 13.80 9.52
C ASP A 83 -6.12 12.42 9.60
N LEU A 84 -5.36 11.35 9.35
CA LEU A 84 -5.79 9.94 9.36
C LEU A 84 -6.86 9.66 8.30
N LYS A 85 -6.75 10.33 7.16
CA LYS A 85 -7.65 10.13 6.02
C LYS A 85 -6.87 9.90 4.74
N TRP A 86 -7.51 9.18 3.82
CA TRP A 86 -6.99 8.99 2.48
C TRP A 86 -7.23 10.24 1.63
N HIS A 87 -6.19 10.68 0.92
CA HIS A 87 -6.25 11.81 0.00
C HIS A 87 -5.75 11.38 -1.36
N THR A 88 -6.30 11.96 -2.41
CA THR A 88 -5.81 11.74 -3.76
C THR A 88 -4.35 12.16 -3.86
N TYR A 89 -3.54 11.29 -4.47
CA TYR A 89 -2.14 11.60 -4.75
C TYR A 89 -2.08 12.52 -5.97
N THR A 90 -2.10 13.82 -5.76
CA THR A 90 -2.23 14.80 -6.84
C THR A 90 -1.10 14.79 -7.87
N PRO A 91 0.17 14.47 -7.52
CA PRO A 91 1.23 14.37 -8.52
C PRO A 91 0.94 13.34 -9.61
N LYS A 92 0.23 12.24 -9.26
CA LYS A 92 -0.19 11.21 -10.22
C LYS A 92 -1.47 10.56 -9.70
N PRO A 93 -2.65 11.17 -9.99
CA PRO A 93 -3.91 10.71 -9.40
C PRO A 93 -4.37 9.32 -9.83
N SER A 94 -3.91 8.86 -10.99
CA SER A 94 -4.20 7.52 -11.49
C SER A 94 -3.07 6.99 -12.35
N VAL A 95 -3.00 5.67 -12.43
CA VAL A 95 -2.02 4.96 -13.26
C VAL A 95 -2.73 3.83 -14.01
N LYS A 96 -2.10 3.33 -15.06
CA LYS A 96 -2.70 2.29 -15.91
C LYS A 96 -2.58 0.90 -15.31
N THR A 97 -1.51 0.62 -14.56
CA THR A 97 -1.24 -0.71 -14.05
C THR A 97 -0.91 -0.65 -12.56
N LEU A 98 -1.11 -1.78 -11.88
CA LEU A 98 -0.71 -1.92 -10.48
C LEU A 98 0.81 -1.73 -10.33
N LYS A 99 1.60 -2.23 -11.28
CA LYS A 99 3.05 -2.05 -11.27
C LYS A 99 3.44 -0.58 -11.25
N ASP A 100 2.73 0.26 -12.01
CA ASP A 100 2.98 1.71 -12.01
C ASP A 100 2.72 2.32 -10.65
N PHE A 101 1.64 1.90 -9.95
CA PHE A 101 1.37 2.32 -8.59
C PHE A 101 2.52 1.93 -7.65
N LEU A 102 2.97 0.68 -7.72
CA LEU A 102 4.05 0.19 -6.86
C LEU A 102 5.36 0.97 -7.10
N THR A 103 5.62 1.34 -8.34
CA THR A 103 6.78 2.18 -8.69
C THR A 103 6.67 3.57 -8.05
N LEU A 104 5.48 4.19 -8.09
CA LEU A 104 5.27 5.48 -7.43
C LEU A 104 5.55 5.41 -5.94
N VAL A 105 5.09 4.34 -5.29
CA VAL A 105 5.28 4.16 -3.84
C VAL A 105 6.76 3.95 -3.52
N LYS A 106 7.43 3.10 -4.30
CA LYS A 106 8.85 2.80 -4.08
C LYS A 106 9.71 4.04 -4.26
N ASP A 107 9.48 4.80 -5.32
CA ASP A 107 10.29 6.00 -5.64
C ASP A 107 9.97 7.17 -4.71
N ASP A 108 8.70 7.29 -4.32
CA ASP A 108 8.21 8.34 -3.40
C ASP A 108 8.82 9.72 -3.64
N LYS A 109 8.74 10.19 -4.88
CA LYS A 109 9.39 11.43 -5.33
C LYS A 109 8.98 12.67 -4.55
N HIS A 110 7.82 12.66 -3.93
CA HIS A 110 7.28 13.80 -3.19
C HIS A 110 7.20 13.56 -1.70
N SER A 111 7.80 12.47 -1.22
CA SER A 111 7.84 12.09 0.20
C SER A 111 6.46 12.00 0.87
N CYS A 112 5.45 11.61 0.08
CA CYS A 112 4.07 11.48 0.59
C CYS A 112 3.81 10.13 1.24
N PHE A 113 4.51 9.08 0.82
CA PHE A 113 4.25 7.72 1.30
C PHE A 113 5.11 7.37 2.51
N TRP A 114 6.40 7.57 2.43
CA TRP A 114 7.33 7.18 3.49
C TRP A 114 7.79 8.34 4.36
N GLY A 115 7.51 9.56 3.95
CA GLY A 115 7.87 10.76 4.71
C GLY A 115 9.19 11.42 4.35
#